data_964d1da74351f33fe596c11bbed10f68
#
_entry.id   964d1da74351f33fe596c11bbed10f68
#
_cell.length_a   1.000
_cell.length_b   1.000
_cell.length_c   1.000
_cell.angle_alpha   90.00
_cell.angle_beta   90.00
_cell.angle_gamma   90.00
#
_symmetry.space_group_name_H-M   'P 1'
#
loop_
_entity.id
_entity.type
_entity.pdbx_description
1 polymer ?
#
loop_
_entity_poly.entity_id
_entity_poly.type
_entity_poly.pdbx_seq_one_letter_code
_entity_poly.pdbx_strand_id
1 'polypeptide(L)'
;NVVCEYTYKSNDDLKSIVDIISGNNLDRVVIAPRSEDDDIEKAVVDAGISPHFIEYVNIREHAAWIHSNIDDATSKSKLLIAMATAKLRGSKSIEGAEGAKVNTQTCSGCGICTATCRYNAIEFIKDGTHRVAYVNHDLCERCGACVAACPSGSMNMSGFSNEAMISEIEECTAGLLESTEPFPHVVVFACSWCSYLAADAAGEKHMELDPSFCIIKTPCSARVDPEWIMKVLSNGADGVLVLGGKEGHCHYRGGNVRTNNRMNLLSKVIESLGYDKRRIGVDWVNPEEPELFAEIVKKFIAGIRELGPNPERGISTDEQPTSALHHE
;
A
#
# COMPACT_ATOMS: atom_id res chain seq x y z
N ASN A 1 -3.14 15.33 13.31
CA ASN A 1 -2.43 16.63 13.37
C ASN A 1 -0.95 16.36 13.44
N VAL A 2 -0.15 16.99 12.56
CA VAL A 2 1.30 17.05 12.72
C VAL A 2 1.58 17.94 13.93
N VAL A 3 2.28 17.40 14.90
CA VAL A 3 2.58 18.11 16.17
C VAL A 3 3.95 18.79 16.07
N CYS A 4 4.89 18.16 15.37
CA CYS A 4 6.25 18.63 15.23
C CYS A 4 6.86 18.19 13.90
N GLU A 5 7.68 19.06 13.30
CA GLU A 5 8.54 18.76 12.17
C GLU A 5 9.99 19.00 12.58
N TYR A 6 10.88 18.09 12.22
CA TYR A 6 12.29 18.18 12.52
C TYR A 6 13.16 17.79 11.34
N THR A 7 14.21 18.56 11.08
CA THR A 7 15.18 18.27 10.03
C THR A 7 16.43 17.67 10.65
N TYR A 8 16.60 16.35 10.43
CA TYR A 8 17.80 15.62 10.79
C TYR A 8 18.96 15.94 9.86
N LYS A 9 20.13 16.23 10.42
CA LYS A 9 21.33 16.64 9.64
C LYS A 9 22.51 15.68 9.82
N SER A 10 22.64 15.07 10.99
CA SER A 10 23.77 14.20 11.34
C SER A 10 23.43 13.31 12.54
N ASN A 11 24.25 12.29 12.80
CA ASN A 11 24.08 11.40 13.95
C ASN A 11 24.13 12.13 15.32
N ASP A 12 24.67 13.35 15.37
CA ASP A 12 24.63 14.18 16.57
C ASP A 12 23.20 14.63 16.92
N ASP A 13 22.28 14.59 15.94
CA ASP A 13 20.88 14.98 16.10
C ASP A 13 19.97 13.88 16.68
N LEU A 14 20.45 12.60 16.79
CA LEU A 14 19.65 11.47 17.27
C LEU A 14 19.07 11.74 18.68
N LYS A 15 19.86 12.37 19.57
CA LYS A 15 19.40 12.73 20.89
C LYS A 15 18.26 13.76 20.84
N SER A 16 18.35 14.70 19.90
CA SER A 16 17.30 15.70 19.70
C SER A 16 15.99 15.07 19.21
N ILE A 17 16.06 14.01 18.40
CA ILE A 17 14.88 13.25 17.96
C ILE A 17 14.19 12.62 19.17
N VAL A 18 14.95 11.95 20.04
CA VAL A 18 14.43 11.34 21.28
C VAL A 18 13.78 12.38 22.19
N ASP A 19 14.46 13.53 22.39
CA ASP A 19 13.95 14.63 23.21
C ASP A 19 12.64 15.20 22.63
N ILE A 20 12.53 15.35 21.30
CA ILE A 20 11.33 15.82 20.62
C ILE A 20 10.18 14.83 20.77
N ILE A 21 10.42 13.53 20.55
CA ILE A 21 9.42 12.49 20.71
C ILE A 21 8.86 12.50 22.15
N SER A 22 9.74 12.48 23.12
CA SER A 22 9.39 12.43 24.55
C SER A 22 8.73 13.74 25.01
N GLY A 23 9.28 14.89 24.62
CA GLY A 23 8.78 16.21 25.01
C GLY A 23 7.40 16.55 24.45
N ASN A 24 7.04 16.01 23.29
CA ASN A 24 5.73 16.21 22.65
C ASN A 24 4.78 15.01 22.81
N ASN A 25 5.20 13.96 23.54
CA ASN A 25 4.44 12.74 23.76
C ASN A 25 3.91 12.15 22.43
N LEU A 26 4.80 12.02 21.44
CA LEU A 26 4.45 11.50 20.11
C LEU A 26 4.23 9.99 20.19
N ASP A 27 3.27 9.50 19.43
CA ASP A 27 2.94 8.07 19.30
C ASP A 27 3.16 7.51 17.90
N ARG A 28 3.41 8.36 16.92
CA ARG A 28 3.63 8.02 15.50
C ARG A 28 4.68 8.92 14.90
N VAL A 29 5.49 8.34 14.00
CA VAL A 29 6.58 9.07 13.33
C VAL A 29 6.61 8.75 11.85
N VAL A 30 6.68 9.77 11.01
CA VAL A 30 7.01 9.65 9.58
C VAL A 30 8.46 10.07 9.40
N ILE A 31 9.25 9.22 8.79
CA ILE A 31 10.67 9.45 8.50
C ILE A 31 10.84 9.58 6.99
N ALA A 32 11.37 10.71 6.53
CA ALA A 32 11.72 10.94 5.13
C ALA A 32 13.25 11.08 5.00
N PRO A 33 14.01 9.98 5.07
CA PRO A 33 15.45 10.01 5.15
C PRO A 33 16.10 10.21 3.77
N ARG A 34 17.40 10.49 3.78
CA ARG A 34 18.24 10.47 2.56
C ARG A 34 18.55 9.03 2.11
N SER A 35 18.51 8.08 3.03
CA SER A 35 18.66 6.63 2.88
C SER A 35 18.05 5.98 4.11
N GLU A 36 17.73 4.69 4.06
CA GLU A 36 17.38 3.95 5.27
C GLU A 36 18.52 4.11 6.28
N ASP A 37 18.20 4.59 7.48
CA ASP A 37 19.16 4.87 8.55
C ASP A 37 18.70 4.12 9.80
N ASP A 38 19.31 2.97 10.04
CA ASP A 38 19.01 2.07 11.16
C ASP A 38 19.19 2.79 12.51
N ASP A 39 20.07 3.81 12.58
CA ASP A 39 20.30 4.56 13.79
C ASP A 39 19.12 5.46 14.14
N ILE A 40 18.45 6.04 13.14
CA ILE A 40 17.23 6.83 13.36
C ILE A 40 16.09 5.93 13.82
N GLU A 41 15.88 4.79 13.16
CA GLU A 41 14.84 3.84 13.57
C GLU A 41 15.04 3.39 15.01
N LYS A 42 16.28 2.99 15.33
CA LYS A 42 16.63 2.58 16.69
C LYS A 42 16.37 3.68 17.71
N ALA A 43 16.78 4.92 17.42
CA ALA A 43 16.54 6.06 18.32
C ALA A 43 15.04 6.32 18.54
N VAL A 44 14.21 6.20 17.50
CA VAL A 44 12.76 6.35 17.57
C VAL A 44 12.12 5.22 18.38
N VAL A 45 12.57 3.98 18.19
CA VAL A 45 12.11 2.82 18.98
C VAL A 45 12.53 2.91 20.42
N ASP A 46 13.79 3.30 20.69
CA ASP A 46 14.30 3.52 22.05
C ASP A 46 13.55 4.66 22.78
N ALA A 47 13.01 5.62 22.05
CA ALA A 47 12.12 6.67 22.57
C ALA A 47 10.70 6.17 22.88
N GLY A 48 10.38 4.89 22.62
CA GLY A 48 9.11 4.25 22.98
C GLY A 48 8.10 4.16 21.84
N ILE A 49 8.44 4.52 20.60
CA ILE A 49 7.57 4.35 19.44
C ILE A 49 7.63 2.90 18.97
N SER A 50 6.47 2.26 18.86
CA SER A 50 6.41 0.92 18.25
C SER A 50 6.83 0.97 16.76
N PRO A 51 7.62 0.01 16.26
CA PRO A 51 7.98 -0.07 14.84
C PRO A 51 6.77 -0.03 13.88
N HIS A 52 5.60 -0.45 14.33
CA HIS A 52 4.36 -0.41 13.56
C HIS A 52 3.78 1.00 13.38
N PHE A 53 4.28 1.98 14.12
CA PHE A 53 3.91 3.39 14.05
C PHE A 53 5.03 4.27 13.50
N ILE A 54 5.98 3.64 12.83
CA ILE A 54 7.03 4.30 12.04
C ILE A 54 6.74 4.04 10.57
N GLU A 55 6.65 5.08 9.76
CA GLU A 55 6.50 4.96 8.31
C GLU A 55 7.64 5.68 7.61
N TYR A 56 8.28 5.00 6.66
CA TYR A 56 9.36 5.55 5.86
C TYR A 56 8.84 6.06 4.52
N VAL A 57 9.24 7.27 4.16
CA VAL A 57 8.85 7.91 2.90
C VAL A 57 10.06 8.16 2.04
N ASN A 58 10.14 7.47 0.92
CA ASN A 58 11.21 7.66 -0.05
C ASN A 58 10.94 8.85 -0.98
N ILE A 59 11.28 10.06 -0.50
CA ILE A 59 11.11 11.30 -1.28
C ILE A 59 12.23 11.55 -2.29
N ARG A 60 13.36 10.88 -2.16
CA ARG A 60 14.52 11.05 -3.03
C ARG A 60 14.33 10.29 -4.34
N GLU A 61 14.20 8.98 -4.26
CA GLU A 61 14.09 8.09 -5.41
C GLU A 61 12.70 8.14 -6.06
N HIS A 62 11.64 8.44 -5.28
CA HIS A 62 10.26 8.45 -5.76
C HIS A 62 9.70 9.85 -6.07
N ALA A 63 10.50 10.90 -5.86
CA ALA A 63 10.09 12.25 -6.20
C ALA A 63 11.28 13.08 -6.75
N ALA A 64 12.29 13.40 -5.92
CA ALA A 64 13.30 14.36 -6.29
C ALA A 64 14.19 13.91 -7.47
N TRP A 65 14.44 12.64 -7.62
CA TRP A 65 15.35 12.11 -8.64
C TRP A 65 14.68 11.67 -9.94
N ILE A 66 13.35 11.50 -9.91
CA ILE A 66 12.59 11.05 -11.09
C ILE A 66 11.83 12.18 -11.79
N HIS A 67 11.83 13.37 -11.24
CA HIS A 67 11.20 14.56 -11.84
C HIS A 67 12.22 15.67 -12.05
N SER A 68 12.38 16.11 -13.29
CA SER A 68 13.26 17.22 -13.65
C SER A 68 12.70 18.58 -13.23
N ASN A 69 11.37 18.70 -13.12
CA ASN A 69 10.69 19.89 -12.64
C ASN A 69 10.63 19.89 -11.10
N ILE A 70 11.11 20.97 -10.48
CA ILE A 70 11.14 21.12 -9.01
C ILE A 70 9.74 21.23 -8.39
N ASP A 71 8.76 21.76 -9.10
CA ASP A 71 7.40 21.89 -8.61
C ASP A 71 6.71 20.53 -8.57
N ASP A 72 6.91 19.68 -9.59
CA ASP A 72 6.42 18.29 -9.64
C ASP A 72 7.07 17.46 -8.53
N ALA A 73 8.40 17.55 -8.37
CA ALA A 73 9.13 16.88 -7.30
C ALA A 73 8.64 17.29 -5.91
N THR A 74 8.39 18.60 -5.72
CA THR A 74 7.89 19.14 -4.45
C THR A 74 6.46 18.69 -4.17
N SER A 75 5.58 18.75 -5.14
CA SER A 75 4.19 18.29 -5.03
C SER A 75 4.12 16.81 -4.73
N LYS A 76 4.92 16.00 -5.42
CA LYS A 76 5.03 14.56 -5.18
C LYS A 76 5.56 14.25 -3.78
N SER A 77 6.59 14.94 -3.32
CA SER A 77 7.15 14.75 -1.97
C SER A 77 6.11 15.04 -0.89
N LYS A 78 5.35 16.14 -1.03
CA LYS A 78 4.26 16.48 -0.11
C LYS A 78 3.18 15.40 -0.10
N LEU A 79 2.77 14.90 -1.26
CA LEU A 79 1.79 13.83 -1.38
C LEU A 79 2.26 12.55 -0.69
N LEU A 80 3.49 12.12 -0.92
CA LEU A 80 4.05 10.93 -0.28
C LEU A 80 4.07 11.04 1.25
N ILE A 81 4.42 12.21 1.81
CA ILE A 81 4.39 12.45 3.26
C ILE A 81 2.95 12.46 3.78
N ALA A 82 2.01 13.06 3.06
CA ALA A 82 0.60 13.07 3.42
C ALA A 82 0.02 11.65 3.44
N MET A 83 0.32 10.83 2.45
CA MET A 83 -0.07 9.42 2.37
C MET A 83 0.44 8.61 3.56
N ALA A 84 1.74 8.73 3.90
CA ALA A 84 2.32 8.05 5.06
C ALA A 84 1.66 8.51 6.38
N THR A 85 1.36 9.80 6.49
CA THR A 85 0.65 10.36 7.65
C THR A 85 -0.78 9.81 7.74
N ALA A 86 -1.49 9.68 6.61
CA ALA A 86 -2.84 9.12 6.56
C ALA A 86 -2.83 7.64 6.93
N LYS A 87 -1.89 6.87 6.39
CA LYS A 87 -1.66 5.45 6.73
C LYS A 87 -1.47 5.26 8.23
N LEU A 88 -0.60 6.05 8.85
CA LEU A 88 -0.37 5.99 10.30
C LEU A 88 -1.62 6.36 11.10
N ARG A 89 -2.43 7.33 10.65
CA ARG A 89 -3.73 7.66 11.27
C ARG A 89 -4.71 6.51 11.23
N GLY A 90 -4.78 5.78 10.11
CA GLY A 90 -5.59 4.58 9.94
C GLY A 90 -5.06 3.36 10.68
N SER A 91 -3.76 3.35 11.05
CA SER A 91 -3.14 2.25 11.77
C SER A 91 -3.63 2.17 13.21
N LYS A 92 -4.07 0.98 13.62
CA LYS A 92 -4.42 0.66 15.00
C LYS A 92 -3.31 -0.19 15.61
N SER A 93 -3.07 -0.01 16.92
CA SER A 93 -2.21 -0.93 17.65
C SER A 93 -2.82 -2.33 17.59
N ILE A 94 -2.11 -3.25 16.99
CA ILE A 94 -2.44 -4.66 17.02
C ILE A 94 -1.45 -5.29 18.01
N GLU A 95 -1.87 -5.51 19.26
CA GLU A 95 -1.02 -6.08 20.31
C GLU A 95 -0.47 -7.45 19.91
N GLY A 96 0.79 -7.69 20.27
CA GLY A 96 1.50 -8.97 20.13
C GLY A 96 2.29 -9.07 18.81
N ALA A 97 2.49 -10.30 18.33
CA ALA A 97 3.44 -10.64 17.29
C ALA A 97 3.20 -9.93 15.93
N GLU A 98 4.28 -9.71 15.22
CA GLU A 98 4.28 -9.25 13.83
C GLU A 98 3.59 -10.28 12.90
N GLY A 99 2.95 -9.80 11.83
CA GLY A 99 2.30 -10.65 10.82
C GLY A 99 0.78 -10.64 10.88
N ALA A 100 0.18 -11.69 10.30
CA ALA A 100 -1.28 -11.78 10.25
C ALA A 100 -1.87 -12.15 11.62
N LYS A 101 -3.03 -11.59 11.94
CA LYS A 101 -3.79 -11.87 13.17
C LYS A 101 -5.25 -12.09 12.86
N VAL A 102 -5.91 -12.82 13.76
CA VAL A 102 -7.32 -13.16 13.66
C VAL A 102 -8.12 -12.44 14.73
N ASN A 103 -9.16 -11.75 14.35
CA ASN A 103 -10.23 -11.38 15.27
C ASN A 103 -11.17 -12.59 15.43
N THR A 104 -11.06 -13.28 16.55
CA THR A 104 -11.83 -14.50 16.80
C THR A 104 -13.33 -14.24 16.92
N GLN A 105 -13.74 -13.04 17.32
CA GLN A 105 -15.15 -12.65 17.47
C GLN A 105 -15.86 -12.54 16.12
N THR A 106 -15.15 -12.19 15.05
CA THR A 106 -15.71 -12.03 13.70
C THR A 106 -15.34 -13.16 12.76
N CYS A 107 -14.48 -14.10 13.19
CA CYS A 107 -14.01 -15.21 12.38
C CYS A 107 -15.13 -16.25 12.17
N SER A 108 -15.54 -16.46 10.92
CA SER A 108 -16.55 -17.46 10.54
C SER A 108 -16.04 -18.90 10.45
N GLY A 109 -14.74 -19.13 10.63
CA GLY A 109 -14.13 -20.48 10.51
C GLY A 109 -14.19 -21.08 9.11
N CYS A 110 -14.34 -20.29 8.05
CA CYS A 110 -14.57 -20.74 6.67
C CYS A 110 -13.39 -21.52 6.04
N GLY A 111 -12.15 -21.30 6.50
CA GLY A 111 -10.97 -22.02 6.01
C GLY A 111 -10.26 -21.42 4.80
N ILE A 112 -10.74 -20.33 4.22
CA ILE A 112 -10.10 -19.70 3.05
C ILE A 112 -8.68 -19.26 3.36
N CYS A 113 -8.42 -18.68 4.54
CA CYS A 113 -7.08 -18.26 4.97
C CYS A 113 -6.12 -19.44 5.06
N THR A 114 -6.54 -20.60 5.58
CA THR A 114 -5.74 -21.83 5.65
C THR A 114 -5.39 -22.34 4.25
N ALA A 115 -6.36 -22.42 3.35
CA ALA A 115 -6.14 -22.81 1.94
C ALA A 115 -5.25 -21.80 1.19
N THR A 116 -5.26 -20.55 1.61
CA THR A 116 -4.43 -19.48 1.02
C THR A 116 -2.99 -19.53 1.51
N CYS A 117 -2.73 -19.96 2.74
CA CYS A 117 -1.38 -19.91 3.31
C CYS A 117 -0.46 -20.98 2.73
N ARG A 118 0.62 -20.57 2.08
CA ARG A 118 1.67 -21.47 1.51
C ARG A 118 2.68 -21.96 2.55
N TYR A 119 2.64 -21.38 3.73
CA TYR A 119 3.58 -21.66 4.82
C TYR A 119 2.96 -22.56 5.89
N ASN A 120 1.69 -22.98 5.72
CA ASN A 120 0.93 -23.73 6.70
C ASN A 120 0.92 -23.06 8.09
N ALA A 121 1.00 -21.74 8.11
CA ALA A 121 1.03 -20.94 9.33
C ALA A 121 -0.36 -20.73 9.96
N ILE A 122 -1.43 -21.22 9.33
CA ILE A 122 -2.80 -21.00 9.80
C ILE A 122 -3.46 -22.34 10.07
N GLU A 123 -3.87 -22.50 11.32
CA GLU A 123 -4.57 -23.68 11.83
C GLU A 123 -5.95 -23.30 12.36
N PHE A 124 -6.72 -24.28 12.80
CA PHE A 124 -7.99 -24.06 13.47
C PHE A 124 -7.90 -24.48 14.93
N ILE A 125 -8.40 -23.62 15.79
CA ILE A 125 -8.61 -23.90 17.19
C ILE A 125 -10.11 -23.83 17.53
N LYS A 126 -10.50 -24.44 18.65
CA LYS A 126 -11.83 -24.28 19.21
C LYS A 126 -11.85 -23.05 20.10
N ASP A 127 -12.80 -22.15 19.86
CA ASP A 127 -13.12 -21.04 20.74
C ASP A 127 -14.60 -21.20 21.18
N GLY A 128 -14.78 -21.76 22.35
CA GLY A 128 -16.09 -22.21 22.81
C GLY A 128 -16.68 -23.28 21.91
N THR A 129 -17.84 -23.02 21.30
CA THR A 129 -18.54 -23.90 20.37
C THR A 129 -18.13 -23.68 18.90
N HIS A 130 -17.36 -22.66 18.61
CA HIS A 130 -16.98 -22.28 17.26
C HIS A 130 -15.56 -22.74 16.93
N ARG A 131 -15.31 -22.91 15.64
CA ARG A 131 -13.98 -23.12 15.08
C ARG A 131 -13.48 -21.79 14.53
N VAL A 132 -12.33 -21.33 15.00
CA VAL A 132 -11.71 -20.09 14.53
C VAL A 132 -10.29 -20.35 14.02
N ALA A 133 -9.82 -19.52 13.10
CA ALA A 133 -8.45 -19.59 12.64
C ALA A 133 -7.48 -19.11 13.73
N TYR A 134 -6.30 -19.72 13.76
CA TYR A 134 -5.16 -19.33 14.60
C TYR A 134 -3.93 -19.19 13.71
N VAL A 135 -3.14 -18.15 13.92
CA VAL A 135 -1.91 -17.91 13.17
C VAL A 135 -0.72 -18.30 14.04
N ASN A 136 0.06 -19.26 13.56
CA ASN A 136 1.38 -19.56 14.10
C ASN A 136 2.36 -18.52 13.58
N HIS A 137 2.81 -17.62 14.45
CA HIS A 137 3.68 -16.50 14.09
C HIS A 137 5.10 -16.91 13.72
N ASP A 138 5.58 -18.07 14.22
CA ASP A 138 6.89 -18.62 13.87
C ASP A 138 6.96 -19.12 12.41
N LEU A 139 5.80 -19.46 11.84
CA LEU A 139 5.65 -19.90 10.46
C LEU A 139 5.13 -18.79 9.52
N CYS A 140 4.67 -17.67 10.08
CA CYS A 140 4.06 -16.60 9.32
C CYS A 140 5.11 -15.71 8.65
N GLU A 141 5.22 -15.78 7.33
CA GLU A 141 6.14 -14.96 6.52
C GLU A 141 5.59 -13.54 6.20
N ARG A 142 4.52 -13.10 6.81
CA ARG A 142 3.98 -11.73 6.72
C ARG A 142 3.60 -11.27 5.31
N CYS A 143 3.27 -12.19 4.40
CA CYS A 143 2.93 -11.84 3.02
C CYS A 143 1.54 -11.18 2.86
N GLY A 144 0.64 -11.33 3.84
CA GLY A 144 -0.69 -10.70 3.84
C GLY A 144 -1.72 -11.35 2.90
N ALA A 145 -1.39 -12.42 2.18
CA ALA A 145 -2.31 -13.07 1.24
C ALA A 145 -3.61 -13.57 1.90
N CYS A 146 -3.53 -14.04 3.14
CA CYS A 146 -4.68 -14.50 3.94
C CYS A 146 -5.58 -13.34 4.38
N VAL A 147 -5.02 -12.14 4.57
CA VAL A 147 -5.77 -10.93 4.92
C VAL A 147 -6.67 -10.54 3.75
N ALA A 148 -6.09 -10.39 2.56
CA ALA A 148 -6.82 -10.06 1.34
C ALA A 148 -7.76 -11.17 0.83
N ALA A 149 -7.69 -12.37 1.41
CA ALA A 149 -8.58 -13.48 1.07
C ALA A 149 -9.69 -13.70 2.10
N CYS A 150 -9.70 -12.96 3.20
CA CYS A 150 -10.66 -13.16 4.29
C CYS A 150 -12.02 -12.51 3.99
N PRO A 151 -13.09 -13.26 3.74
CA PRO A 151 -14.37 -12.68 3.33
C PRO A 151 -15.11 -11.97 4.48
N SER A 152 -14.74 -12.26 5.73
CA SER A 152 -15.33 -11.61 6.91
C SER A 152 -14.49 -10.45 7.45
N GLY A 153 -13.35 -10.12 6.81
CA GLY A 153 -12.42 -9.10 7.32
C GLY A 153 -11.78 -9.43 8.67
N SER A 154 -11.92 -10.66 9.16
CA SER A 154 -11.42 -11.08 10.48
C SER A 154 -9.90 -11.22 10.53
N MET A 155 -9.25 -11.39 9.37
CA MET A 155 -7.78 -11.40 9.29
C MET A 155 -7.29 -9.98 9.13
N ASN A 156 -6.28 -9.62 9.90
CA ASN A 156 -5.63 -8.32 9.80
C ASN A 156 -4.10 -8.47 9.92
N MET A 157 -3.33 -7.43 9.68
CA MET A 157 -1.89 -7.42 9.89
C MET A 157 -1.37 -6.03 10.22
N SER A 158 -0.35 -5.96 11.07
CA SER A 158 0.28 -4.71 11.46
C SER A 158 0.96 -4.02 10.26
N GLY A 159 0.91 -2.68 10.22
CA GLY A 159 1.52 -1.86 9.18
C GLY A 159 0.81 -1.86 7.82
N PHE A 160 -0.02 -2.90 7.54
CA PHE A 160 -0.78 -3.06 6.29
C PHE A 160 -2.20 -3.54 6.56
N SER A 161 -2.83 -3.01 7.60
CA SER A 161 -4.24 -3.27 7.89
C SER A 161 -5.14 -2.67 6.79
N ASN A 162 -6.37 -3.17 6.65
CA ASN A 162 -7.28 -2.59 5.67
C ASN A 162 -7.54 -1.11 5.96
N GLU A 163 -7.73 -0.74 7.22
CA GLU A 163 -7.98 0.64 7.62
C GLU A 163 -6.81 1.57 7.29
N ALA A 164 -5.58 1.13 7.56
CA ALA A 164 -4.37 1.89 7.24
C ALA A 164 -4.22 2.09 5.74
N MET A 165 -4.39 1.02 4.96
CA MET A 165 -4.24 1.07 3.51
C MET A 165 -5.36 1.86 2.83
N ILE A 166 -6.59 1.79 3.33
CA ILE A 166 -7.70 2.60 2.81
C ILE A 166 -7.44 4.08 3.09
N SER A 167 -6.95 4.45 4.28
CA SER A 167 -6.59 5.84 4.59
C SER A 167 -5.46 6.36 3.68
N GLU A 168 -4.45 5.52 3.39
CA GLU A 168 -3.37 5.84 2.46
C GLU A 168 -3.90 6.03 1.02
N ILE A 169 -4.81 5.16 0.57
CA ILE A 169 -5.45 5.23 -0.74
C ILE A 169 -6.30 6.49 -0.88
N GLU A 170 -7.09 6.83 0.13
CA GLU A 170 -7.92 8.04 0.13
C GLU A 170 -7.09 9.31 -0.01
N GLU A 171 -6.01 9.40 0.75
CA GLU A 171 -5.08 10.54 0.65
C GLU A 171 -4.37 10.57 -0.70
N CYS A 172 -3.91 9.41 -1.19
CA CYS A 172 -3.27 9.29 -2.50
C CYS A 172 -4.19 9.77 -3.62
N THR A 173 -5.42 9.29 -3.64
CA THR A 173 -6.38 9.64 -4.71
C THR A 173 -6.82 11.10 -4.62
N ALA A 174 -7.08 11.63 -3.42
CA ALA A 174 -7.40 13.03 -3.22
C ALA A 174 -6.25 13.95 -3.69
N GLY A 175 -5.03 13.66 -3.25
CA GLY A 175 -3.87 14.47 -3.64
C GLY A 175 -3.53 14.41 -5.14
N LEU A 176 -3.76 13.26 -5.81
CA LEU A 176 -3.63 13.17 -7.27
C LEU A 176 -4.69 14.01 -7.98
N LEU A 177 -5.93 14.00 -7.51
CA LEU A 177 -7.04 14.73 -8.13
C LEU A 177 -6.97 16.25 -7.88
N GLU A 178 -6.42 16.66 -6.75
CA GLU A 178 -6.19 18.08 -6.41
C GLU A 178 -4.93 18.64 -7.06
N SER A 179 -4.02 17.78 -7.52
CA SER A 179 -2.78 18.21 -8.16
C SER A 179 -3.05 18.90 -9.48
N THR A 180 -2.15 19.82 -9.86
CA THR A 180 -2.14 20.44 -11.20
C THR A 180 -1.62 19.49 -12.28
N GLU A 181 -1.27 18.24 -11.88
CA GLU A 181 -0.75 17.24 -12.78
C GLU A 181 -1.75 16.88 -13.89
N PRO A 182 -1.25 16.72 -15.12
CA PRO A 182 -2.12 16.35 -16.22
C PRO A 182 -2.70 14.95 -16.05
N PHE A 183 -3.91 14.74 -16.57
CA PHE A 183 -4.46 13.41 -16.79
C PHE A 183 -3.44 12.47 -17.48
N PRO A 184 -3.35 11.19 -17.09
CA PRO A 184 -4.22 10.47 -16.15
C PRO A 184 -3.68 10.45 -14.72
N HIS A 185 -4.53 10.08 -13.75
CA HIS A 185 -4.14 9.81 -12.37
C HIS A 185 -4.10 8.31 -12.11
N VAL A 186 -2.91 7.76 -11.86
CA VAL A 186 -2.68 6.33 -11.75
C VAL A 186 -2.12 5.97 -10.36
N VAL A 187 -2.69 4.94 -9.74
CA VAL A 187 -2.16 4.37 -8.50
C VAL A 187 -1.44 3.06 -8.81
N VAL A 188 -0.20 2.93 -8.35
CA VAL A 188 0.64 1.75 -8.52
C VAL A 188 0.82 1.06 -7.18
N PHE A 189 0.28 -0.15 -7.00
CA PHE A 189 0.60 -1.00 -5.86
C PHE A 189 1.87 -1.78 -6.15
N ALA A 190 2.93 -1.53 -5.40
CA ALA A 190 4.24 -2.13 -5.60
C ALA A 190 4.63 -3.08 -4.46
N CYS A 191 5.03 -4.30 -4.81
CA CYS A 191 5.53 -5.29 -3.86
C CYS A 191 6.88 -4.87 -3.28
N SER A 192 7.01 -4.84 -1.95
CA SER A 192 8.21 -4.39 -1.22
C SER A 192 9.50 -5.11 -1.63
N TRP A 193 9.41 -6.37 -2.04
CA TRP A 193 10.55 -7.22 -2.33
C TRP A 193 10.97 -7.24 -3.81
N CYS A 194 10.18 -6.64 -4.69
CA CYS A 194 10.40 -6.72 -6.13
C CYS A 194 10.22 -5.34 -6.78
N SER A 195 8.99 -5.01 -7.12
CA SER A 195 8.66 -3.82 -7.91
C SER A 195 8.92 -2.50 -7.19
N TYR A 196 8.83 -2.47 -5.85
CA TYR A 196 9.18 -1.27 -5.09
C TYR A 196 10.70 -1.01 -5.16
N LEU A 197 11.51 -2.06 -5.01
CA LEU A 197 12.96 -1.96 -5.17
C LEU A 197 13.39 -1.61 -6.60
N ALA A 198 12.62 -2.06 -7.61
CA ALA A 198 12.87 -1.64 -8.99
C ALA A 198 12.55 -0.14 -9.20
N ALA A 199 11.52 0.38 -8.50
CA ALA A 199 11.22 1.80 -8.48
C ALA A 199 12.32 2.62 -7.80
N ASP A 200 12.85 2.15 -6.66
CA ASP A 200 14.00 2.74 -5.97
C ASP A 200 15.22 2.78 -6.91
N ALA A 201 15.54 1.66 -7.57
CA ALA A 201 16.65 1.59 -8.52
C ALA A 201 16.44 2.50 -9.75
N ALA A 202 15.20 2.72 -10.20
CA ALA A 202 14.90 3.68 -11.26
C ALA A 202 15.19 5.12 -10.81
N GLY A 203 14.85 5.46 -9.56
CA GLY A 203 15.20 6.75 -8.95
C GLY A 203 16.71 6.93 -8.81
N GLU A 204 17.44 5.92 -8.31
CA GLU A 204 18.91 5.96 -8.20
C GLU A 204 19.59 6.19 -9.56
N LYS A 205 19.02 5.69 -10.64
CA LYS A 205 19.47 5.93 -12.00
C LYS A 205 19.00 7.26 -12.59
N HIS A 206 18.28 8.07 -11.83
CA HIS A 206 17.68 9.33 -12.28
C HIS A 206 16.83 9.16 -13.56
N MET A 207 16.09 8.06 -13.63
CA MET A 207 15.20 7.82 -14.76
C MET A 207 14.00 8.75 -14.66
N GLU A 208 13.78 9.56 -15.69
CA GLU A 208 12.63 10.47 -15.72
C GLU A 208 11.32 9.69 -15.87
N LEU A 209 10.41 9.85 -14.91
CA LEU A 209 9.12 9.21 -14.87
C LEU A 209 8.00 10.27 -14.94
N ASP A 210 6.85 9.84 -15.44
CA ASP A 210 5.65 10.67 -15.53
C ASP A 210 5.15 11.04 -14.12
N PRO A 211 4.87 12.30 -13.78
CA PRO A 211 4.41 12.67 -12.44
C PRO A 211 2.98 12.22 -12.12
N SER A 212 2.22 11.78 -13.11
CA SER A 212 0.79 11.43 -13.01
C SER A 212 0.48 10.11 -12.29
N PHE A 213 1.47 9.42 -11.72
CA PHE A 213 1.24 8.22 -10.91
C PHE A 213 1.78 8.35 -9.49
N CYS A 214 1.23 7.54 -8.59
CA CYS A 214 1.71 7.43 -7.22
C CYS A 214 1.92 5.97 -6.82
N ILE A 215 2.94 5.69 -6.02
CA ILE A 215 3.28 4.33 -5.57
C ILE A 215 2.77 4.13 -4.15
N ILE A 216 2.04 3.03 -3.94
CA ILE A 216 1.66 2.49 -2.63
C ILE A 216 2.42 1.19 -2.40
N LYS A 217 3.26 1.18 -1.39
CA LYS A 217 4.04 0.01 -0.97
C LYS A 217 3.15 -1.07 -0.36
N THR A 218 3.32 -2.31 -0.76
CA THR A 218 2.62 -3.46 -0.17
C THR A 218 3.60 -4.57 0.20
N PRO A 219 3.36 -5.37 1.25
CA PRO A 219 4.30 -6.40 1.66
C PRO A 219 4.49 -7.47 0.56
N CYS A 220 3.44 -7.76 -0.17
CA CYS A 220 3.40 -8.66 -1.32
C CYS A 220 2.27 -8.24 -2.24
N SER A 221 2.41 -8.42 -3.55
CA SER A 221 1.30 -8.18 -4.48
C SER A 221 0.04 -8.99 -4.12
N ALA A 222 0.19 -10.17 -3.49
CA ALA A 222 -0.94 -10.96 -3.00
C ALA A 222 -1.70 -10.33 -1.82
N ARG A 223 -1.19 -9.27 -1.20
CA ARG A 223 -1.90 -8.48 -0.19
C ARG A 223 -2.84 -7.46 -0.81
N VAL A 224 -2.63 -7.09 -2.07
CA VAL A 224 -3.52 -6.15 -2.76
C VAL A 224 -4.93 -6.73 -2.79
N ASP A 225 -5.82 -6.04 -2.09
CA ASP A 225 -7.21 -6.43 -1.97
C ASP A 225 -8.04 -5.88 -3.14
N PRO A 226 -8.99 -6.64 -3.71
CA PRO A 226 -9.94 -6.11 -4.67
C PRO A 226 -10.67 -4.84 -4.19
N GLU A 227 -10.98 -4.76 -2.90
CA GLU A 227 -11.59 -3.59 -2.28
C GLU A 227 -10.72 -2.33 -2.47
N TRP A 228 -9.39 -2.45 -2.33
CA TRP A 228 -8.49 -1.33 -2.54
C TRP A 228 -8.52 -0.80 -3.97
N ILE A 229 -8.56 -1.70 -4.94
CA ILE A 229 -8.63 -1.34 -6.35
C ILE A 229 -9.96 -0.66 -6.66
N MET A 230 -11.05 -1.22 -6.15
CA MET A 230 -12.36 -0.60 -6.29
C MET A 230 -12.41 0.78 -5.62
N LYS A 231 -11.81 0.92 -4.44
CA LYS A 231 -11.71 2.20 -3.72
C LYS A 231 -10.96 3.25 -4.54
N VAL A 232 -9.82 2.88 -5.15
CA VAL A 232 -9.05 3.78 -6.02
C VAL A 232 -9.90 4.26 -7.20
N LEU A 233 -10.59 3.34 -7.89
CA LEU A 233 -11.41 3.67 -9.04
C LEU A 233 -12.65 4.50 -8.65
N SER A 234 -13.35 4.13 -7.57
CA SER A 234 -14.52 4.87 -7.07
C SER A 234 -14.17 6.26 -6.54
N ASN A 235 -12.94 6.48 -6.09
CA ASN A 235 -12.45 7.82 -5.75
C ASN A 235 -12.10 8.67 -6.98
N GLY A 236 -12.23 8.15 -8.20
CA GLY A 236 -12.04 8.90 -9.44
C GLY A 236 -10.64 8.82 -10.05
N ALA A 237 -9.72 8.03 -9.51
CA ALA A 237 -8.45 7.75 -10.19
C ALA A 237 -8.69 7.00 -11.50
N ASP A 238 -7.86 7.26 -12.50
CA ASP A 238 -8.09 6.81 -13.88
C ASP A 238 -7.63 5.37 -14.13
N GLY A 239 -6.66 4.89 -13.36
CA GLY A 239 -6.12 3.54 -13.51
C GLY A 239 -5.41 3.03 -12.26
N VAL A 240 -5.34 1.70 -12.15
CA VAL A 240 -4.66 0.98 -11.09
C VAL A 240 -3.72 -0.05 -11.70
N LEU A 241 -2.45 0.00 -11.31
CA LEU A 241 -1.43 -0.96 -11.73
C LEU A 241 -0.93 -1.74 -10.52
N VAL A 242 -0.97 -3.07 -10.58
CA VAL A 242 -0.43 -3.95 -9.55
C VAL A 242 0.86 -4.59 -10.05
N LEU A 243 1.97 -4.30 -9.38
CA LEU A 243 3.29 -4.80 -9.74
C LEU A 243 3.82 -5.79 -8.69
N GLY A 244 4.30 -6.92 -9.17
CA GLY A 244 4.94 -7.95 -8.34
C GLY A 244 6.19 -8.52 -8.99
N GLY A 245 6.81 -9.51 -8.35
CA GLY A 245 7.98 -10.23 -8.89
C GLY A 245 7.57 -11.26 -9.94
N LYS A 246 8.47 -11.50 -10.91
CA LYS A 246 8.29 -12.50 -11.97
C LYS A 246 8.09 -13.92 -11.41
N GLU A 247 7.55 -14.80 -12.22
CA GLU A 247 7.41 -16.21 -11.85
C GLU A 247 8.78 -16.82 -11.55
N GLY A 248 8.87 -17.60 -10.47
CA GLY A 248 10.12 -18.15 -9.98
C GLY A 248 10.94 -17.20 -9.09
N HIS A 249 10.72 -15.89 -9.14
CA HIS A 249 11.43 -14.86 -8.36
C HIS A 249 10.59 -14.23 -7.24
N CYS A 250 9.34 -14.67 -7.06
CA CYS A 250 8.49 -14.15 -6.00
C CYS A 250 9.06 -14.52 -4.61
N HIS A 251 9.38 -13.53 -3.79
CA HIS A 251 9.89 -13.71 -2.43
C HIS A 251 8.99 -14.63 -1.58
N TYR A 252 7.68 -14.52 -1.73
CA TYR A 252 6.66 -15.24 -0.95
C TYR A 252 6.07 -16.46 -1.69
N ARG A 253 6.84 -17.23 -2.41
CA ARG A 253 6.45 -18.53 -3.02
C ARG A 253 5.07 -18.51 -3.69
N GLY A 254 4.92 -17.70 -4.76
CA GLY A 254 3.72 -17.70 -5.60
C GLY A 254 2.66 -16.67 -5.17
N GLY A 255 3.06 -15.59 -4.52
CA GLY A 255 2.23 -14.40 -4.32
C GLY A 255 1.73 -13.84 -5.66
N ASN A 256 2.62 -13.77 -6.66
CA ASN A 256 2.31 -13.33 -8.02
C ASN A 256 1.21 -14.18 -8.69
N VAL A 257 1.24 -15.49 -8.55
CA VAL A 257 0.19 -16.37 -9.10
C VAL A 257 -1.18 -16.06 -8.49
N ARG A 258 -1.22 -15.82 -7.16
CA ARG A 258 -2.46 -15.43 -6.48
C ARG A 258 -2.96 -14.09 -6.93
N THR A 259 -2.05 -13.12 -7.06
CA THR A 259 -2.35 -11.79 -7.58
C THR A 259 -2.96 -11.90 -8.97
N ASN A 260 -2.31 -12.61 -9.87
CA ASN A 260 -2.77 -12.80 -11.24
C ASN A 260 -4.19 -13.39 -11.30
N ASN A 261 -4.45 -14.47 -10.56
CA ASN A 261 -5.75 -15.11 -10.52
C ASN A 261 -6.85 -14.18 -9.99
N ARG A 262 -6.55 -13.43 -8.92
CA ARG A 262 -7.47 -12.46 -8.31
C ARG A 262 -7.78 -11.30 -9.25
N MET A 263 -6.75 -10.73 -9.88
CA MET A 263 -6.92 -9.60 -10.81
C MET A 263 -7.63 -10.01 -12.09
N ASN A 264 -7.39 -11.20 -12.62
CA ASN A 264 -8.14 -11.75 -13.74
C ASN A 264 -9.63 -11.96 -13.43
N LEU A 265 -9.97 -12.29 -12.19
CA LEU A 265 -11.38 -12.35 -11.76
C LEU A 265 -11.94 -10.94 -11.61
N LEU A 266 -11.22 -10.05 -10.94
CA LEU A 266 -11.65 -8.67 -10.70
C LEU A 266 -11.90 -7.92 -12.02
N SER A 267 -11.03 -8.09 -13.03
CA SER A 267 -11.19 -7.44 -14.34
C SER A 267 -12.51 -7.79 -15.02
N LYS A 268 -13.05 -8.99 -14.80
CA LYS A 268 -14.38 -9.38 -15.29
C LYS A 268 -15.51 -8.75 -14.49
N VAL A 269 -15.30 -8.60 -13.18
CA VAL A 269 -16.30 -7.98 -12.27
C VAL A 269 -16.44 -6.51 -12.60
N ILE A 270 -15.34 -5.77 -12.79
CA ILE A 270 -15.41 -4.33 -13.06
C ILE A 270 -16.08 -4.00 -14.40
N GLU A 271 -15.96 -4.89 -15.40
CA GLU A 271 -16.69 -4.71 -16.65
C GLU A 271 -18.22 -4.73 -16.42
N SER A 272 -18.71 -5.58 -15.51
CA SER A 272 -20.12 -5.61 -15.13
C SER A 272 -20.59 -4.38 -14.34
N LEU A 273 -19.64 -3.66 -13.74
CA LEU A 273 -19.87 -2.40 -13.02
C LEU A 273 -19.73 -1.16 -13.91
N GLY A 274 -19.46 -1.33 -15.20
CA GLY A 274 -19.36 -0.24 -16.18
C GLY A 274 -17.96 0.35 -16.37
N TYR A 275 -16.94 -0.19 -15.73
CA TYR A 275 -15.56 0.23 -15.96
C TYR A 275 -14.92 -0.55 -17.12
N ASP A 276 -14.07 0.11 -17.90
CA ASP A 276 -13.21 -0.58 -18.86
C ASP A 276 -12.14 -1.39 -18.08
N LYS A 277 -12.04 -2.70 -18.36
CA LYS A 277 -11.08 -3.59 -17.68
C LYS A 277 -9.62 -3.16 -17.84
N ARG A 278 -9.29 -2.41 -18.90
CA ARG A 278 -7.94 -1.86 -19.12
C ARG A 278 -7.51 -0.83 -18.07
N ARG A 279 -8.45 -0.35 -17.22
CA ARG A 279 -8.13 0.51 -16.07
C ARG A 279 -7.42 -0.24 -14.94
N ILE A 280 -7.41 -1.58 -14.98
CA ILE A 280 -6.62 -2.41 -14.06
C ILE A 280 -5.52 -3.11 -14.86
N GLY A 281 -4.25 -2.81 -14.49
CA GLY A 281 -3.07 -3.49 -15.01
C GLY A 281 -2.44 -4.41 -13.98
N VAL A 282 -1.82 -5.48 -14.46
CA VAL A 282 -0.96 -6.35 -13.65
C VAL A 282 0.28 -6.66 -14.45
N ASP A 283 1.45 -6.47 -13.86
CA ASP A 283 2.71 -6.82 -14.51
C ASP A 283 3.77 -7.26 -13.49
N TRP A 284 4.89 -7.76 -13.99
CA TRP A 284 5.90 -8.43 -13.19
C TRP A 284 7.29 -7.86 -13.48
N VAL A 285 7.98 -7.42 -12.43
CA VAL A 285 9.32 -6.84 -12.52
C VAL A 285 10.15 -7.29 -11.31
N ASN A 286 11.42 -7.61 -11.55
CA ASN A 286 12.37 -7.94 -10.50
C ASN A 286 13.13 -6.68 -10.03
N PRO A 287 13.75 -6.70 -8.84
CA PRO A 287 14.45 -5.53 -8.28
C PRO A 287 15.54 -4.95 -9.19
N GLU A 288 16.21 -5.79 -9.93
CA GLU A 288 17.33 -5.45 -10.82
C GLU A 288 16.91 -4.92 -12.20
N GLU A 289 15.60 -4.71 -12.42
CA GLU A 289 15.03 -4.31 -13.72
C GLU A 289 14.36 -2.93 -13.71
N PRO A 290 15.07 -1.85 -13.33
CA PRO A 290 14.47 -0.51 -13.24
C PRO A 290 13.99 0.03 -14.60
N GLU A 291 14.65 -0.34 -15.70
CA GLU A 291 14.25 0.05 -17.05
C GLU A 291 12.91 -0.56 -17.42
N LEU A 292 12.70 -1.84 -17.06
CA LEU A 292 11.43 -2.54 -17.28
C LEU A 292 10.31 -1.94 -16.41
N PHE A 293 10.62 -1.56 -15.16
CA PHE A 293 9.66 -0.85 -14.31
C PHE A 293 9.18 0.44 -14.98
N ALA A 294 10.12 1.26 -15.45
CA ALA A 294 9.82 2.52 -16.12
C ALA A 294 9.00 2.30 -17.41
N GLU A 295 9.35 1.29 -18.20
CA GLU A 295 8.62 0.92 -19.43
C GLU A 295 7.19 0.50 -19.13
N ILE A 296 6.97 -0.38 -18.15
CA ILE A 296 5.64 -0.86 -17.74
C ILE A 296 4.75 0.31 -17.31
N VAL A 297 5.26 1.17 -16.41
CA VAL A 297 4.52 2.34 -15.92
C VAL A 297 4.16 3.28 -17.07
N LYS A 298 5.13 3.62 -17.92
CA LYS A 298 4.92 4.49 -19.09
C LYS A 298 3.89 3.92 -20.06
N LYS A 299 3.97 2.62 -20.35
CA LYS A 299 3.03 1.94 -21.23
C LYS A 299 1.61 1.92 -20.64
N PHE A 300 1.48 1.66 -19.36
CA PHE A 300 0.19 1.66 -18.68
C PHE A 300 -0.44 3.05 -18.69
N ILE A 301 0.31 4.10 -18.33
CA ILE A 301 -0.13 5.50 -18.38
C ILE A 301 -0.60 5.88 -19.79
N ALA A 302 0.16 5.53 -20.83
CA ALA A 302 -0.23 5.78 -22.23
C ALA A 302 -1.56 5.10 -22.57
N GLY A 303 -1.75 3.84 -22.16
CA GLY A 303 -3.01 3.12 -22.38
C GLY A 303 -4.20 3.76 -21.65
N ILE A 304 -3.99 4.28 -20.42
CA ILE A 304 -5.05 5.02 -19.70
C ILE A 304 -5.37 6.36 -20.40
N ARG A 305 -4.37 7.05 -20.97
CA ARG A 305 -4.60 8.27 -21.78
C ARG A 305 -5.50 8.00 -22.99
N GLU A 306 -5.33 6.87 -23.65
CA GLU A 306 -6.19 6.46 -24.77
C GLU A 306 -7.63 6.15 -24.35
N LEU A 307 -7.83 5.64 -23.12
CA LEU A 307 -9.15 5.34 -22.57
C LEU A 307 -9.96 6.59 -22.20
N GLY A 308 -9.29 7.69 -21.92
CA GLY A 308 -9.91 8.88 -21.38
C GLY A 308 -10.16 8.79 -19.85
N PRO A 309 -10.67 9.87 -19.26
CA PRO A 309 -10.89 9.96 -17.81
C PRO A 309 -11.82 8.88 -17.27
N ASN A 310 -11.65 8.58 -15.97
CA ASN A 310 -12.54 7.70 -15.25
C ASN A 310 -13.95 8.31 -15.20
N PRO A 311 -15.03 7.55 -15.48
CA PRO A 311 -16.41 8.02 -15.39
C PRO A 311 -16.78 8.60 -14.01
N GLU A 312 -16.20 8.10 -12.92
CA GLU A 312 -16.44 8.57 -11.55
C GLU A 312 -15.67 9.86 -11.21
N ARG A 313 -14.80 10.33 -12.10
CA ARG A 313 -14.00 11.53 -11.86
C ARG A 313 -14.88 12.78 -11.79
N GLY A 314 -14.90 13.42 -10.62
CA GLY A 314 -15.71 14.64 -10.38
C GLY A 314 -17.11 14.38 -9.82
N ILE A 315 -17.48 13.13 -9.55
CA ILE A 315 -18.69 12.81 -8.78
C ILE A 315 -18.32 12.95 -7.29
N SER A 316 -18.92 13.91 -6.60
CA SER A 316 -18.69 14.06 -5.16
C SER A 316 -19.23 12.83 -4.42
N THR A 317 -18.47 12.34 -3.43
CA THR A 317 -18.84 11.16 -2.63
C THR A 317 -20.17 11.35 -1.85
N ASP A 318 -20.69 12.56 -1.77
CA ASP A 318 -21.95 12.88 -1.12
C ASP A 318 -23.19 12.51 -1.99
N GLU A 319 -23.01 12.19 -3.27
CA GLU A 319 -24.08 11.83 -4.22
C GLU A 319 -24.18 10.32 -4.51
N GLN A 320 -23.46 9.45 -3.79
CA GLN A 320 -23.63 8.03 -3.98
C GLN A 320 -25.03 7.59 -3.54
N PRO A 321 -25.86 7.02 -4.42
CA PRO A 321 -27.15 6.52 -4.02
C PRO A 321 -26.96 5.39 -3.02
N THR A 322 -27.42 5.60 -1.79
CA THR A 322 -27.60 4.51 -0.84
C THR A 322 -28.50 3.47 -1.50
N SER A 323 -27.91 2.39 -2.02
CA SER A 323 -28.67 1.26 -2.53
C SER A 323 -29.48 0.70 -1.37
N ALA A 324 -30.73 1.11 -1.28
CA ALA A 324 -31.72 0.49 -0.42
C ALA A 324 -31.93 -0.95 -0.91
N LEU A 325 -31.23 -1.88 -0.29
CA LEU A 325 -31.62 -3.29 -0.29
C LEU A 325 -32.88 -3.39 0.57
N HIS A 326 -34.05 -3.13 -0.03
CA HIS A 326 -35.29 -3.57 0.52
C HIS A 326 -35.40 -5.09 0.28
N HIS A 327 -35.27 -5.83 1.34
CA HIS A 327 -35.78 -7.20 1.40
C HIS A 327 -37.31 -7.17 1.41
N GLU A 328 -37.95 -7.71 0.39
CA GLU A 328 -39.23 -8.36 0.48
C GLU A 328 -39.05 -9.86 0.62
#